data_891bcf6c383c64389ee8d34cbf0990a1
#
_entry.id   891bcf6c383c64389ee8d34cbf0990a1
#
_cell.length_a   1.000
_cell.length_b   1.000
_cell.length_c   1.000
_cell.angle_alpha   90.00
_cell.angle_beta   90.00
_cell.angle_gamma   90.00
#
_symmetry.space_group_name_H-M   'P 1'
#
loop_
_entity.id
_entity.type
_entity.pdbx_description
1 polymer ?
#
loop_
_entity_poly.entity_id
_entity_poly.type
_entity_poly.pdbx_seq_one_letter_code
_entity_poly.pdbx_strand_id
1 'polypeptide(L)'
;PISGRSERSSGALTKTEPVPCDFILIAAGNLDAIQGMHPALRSRIRGYGYEVYVNSEMPDTSRNRRRLIRFIAQEVLRDQDTVREIPHFNKSAVSMILREAQRRAGRRGKLSLRLRELGGLVRIAGDLAVEAGASFTSAEHVLGARNIAKPLEQQVADRMIERRQDYAMLVNSGERVGRVNGLAVLGANSGLSDFSGIMLPVEALVTPSQGGGGKIHATGGLSDLAKESVTNVSAVIKKLTGKDISDYDIHIQFVDTHGVDGDSASITIATAIISALENIPIRQDLAMTGSLSVRGEVLPIGGVTAKIEAAARSGVKTIVVPRANMQ
;
A
#
# COMPACT_ATOMS: atom_id res chain seq x y z
N PRO A 1 -35.97 -23.58 -6.86
CA PRO A 1 -35.77 -22.76 -8.05
C PRO A 1 -35.61 -21.30 -7.62
N ILE A 2 -34.40 -20.74 -7.77
CA ILE A 2 -34.16 -19.32 -7.50
C ILE A 2 -34.33 -18.63 -8.83
N SER A 3 -35.50 -18.02 -9.04
CA SER A 3 -35.69 -17.09 -10.14
C SER A 3 -35.04 -15.77 -9.74
N GLY A 4 -33.78 -15.57 -10.14
CA GLY A 4 -33.10 -14.29 -9.98
C GLY A 4 -33.67 -13.30 -10.97
N ARG A 5 -34.44 -12.29 -10.52
CA ARG A 5 -34.66 -11.08 -11.28
C ARG A 5 -33.35 -10.33 -11.38
N SER A 6 -32.75 -10.32 -12.56
CA SER A 6 -31.74 -9.32 -12.89
C SER A 6 -32.48 -8.01 -13.12
N GLU A 7 -32.26 -7.01 -12.30
CA GLU A 7 -32.85 -5.66 -12.42
C GLU A 7 -32.41 -4.91 -13.69
N ARG A 8 -31.62 -5.53 -14.57
CA ARG A 8 -31.12 -4.93 -15.81
C ARG A 8 -31.66 -5.50 -17.11
N SER A 9 -32.63 -6.42 -17.08
CA SER A 9 -33.31 -6.88 -18.29
C SER A 9 -34.79 -6.63 -18.20
N SER A 10 -35.27 -5.56 -18.83
CA SER A 10 -36.65 -5.37 -19.25
C SER A 10 -36.95 -6.29 -20.44
N GLY A 11 -36.96 -7.59 -20.25
CA GLY A 11 -37.23 -8.56 -21.31
C GLY A 11 -37.69 -9.89 -20.72
N ALA A 12 -38.69 -10.44 -21.32
CA ALA A 12 -39.40 -11.70 -21.08
C ALA A 12 -38.76 -12.64 -20.02
N LEU A 13 -39.56 -13.06 -19.04
CA LEU A 13 -39.30 -14.18 -18.14
C LEU A 13 -38.99 -15.44 -18.97
N THR A 14 -37.70 -15.68 -19.24
CA THR A 14 -37.28 -16.98 -19.80
C THR A 14 -37.42 -18.02 -18.70
N LYS A 15 -38.42 -18.82 -18.77
CA LYS A 15 -38.62 -19.97 -17.88
C LYS A 15 -37.67 -21.05 -18.37
N THR A 16 -36.54 -21.19 -17.68
CA THR A 16 -35.60 -22.30 -17.92
C THR A 16 -36.14 -23.57 -17.31
N GLU A 17 -35.99 -24.69 -18.01
CA GLU A 17 -36.32 -26.00 -17.47
C GLU A 17 -35.45 -26.30 -16.24
N PRO A 18 -36.02 -27.00 -15.23
CA PRO A 18 -35.21 -27.41 -14.06
C PRO A 18 -34.11 -28.37 -14.49
N VAL A 19 -32.88 -28.06 -14.13
CA VAL A 19 -31.71 -28.92 -14.32
C VAL A 19 -31.43 -29.65 -13.00
N PRO A 20 -31.15 -30.99 -13.02
CA PRO A 20 -30.74 -31.71 -11.84
C PRO A 20 -29.45 -31.11 -11.24
N CYS A 21 -29.47 -30.84 -9.94
CA CYS A 21 -28.33 -30.26 -9.22
C CYS A 21 -27.68 -31.32 -8.28
N ASP A 22 -27.35 -32.48 -8.84
CA ASP A 22 -26.65 -33.54 -8.12
C ASP A 22 -25.13 -33.41 -8.39
N PHE A 23 -24.49 -32.40 -7.77
CA PHE A 23 -23.07 -32.13 -7.90
C PHE A 23 -22.52 -31.45 -6.65
N ILE A 24 -21.21 -31.59 -6.44
CA ILE A 24 -20.46 -30.85 -5.42
C ILE A 24 -20.01 -29.52 -6.03
N LEU A 25 -20.43 -28.39 -5.43
CA LEU A 25 -20.03 -27.06 -5.85
C LEU A 25 -18.80 -26.61 -5.07
N ILE A 26 -17.71 -26.33 -5.76
CA ILE A 26 -16.53 -25.63 -5.22
C ILE A 26 -16.41 -24.30 -5.92
N ALA A 27 -16.59 -23.21 -5.18
CA ALA A 27 -16.46 -21.85 -5.70
C ALA A 27 -15.30 -21.14 -5.07
N ALA A 28 -14.57 -20.32 -5.84
CA ALA A 28 -13.51 -19.47 -5.38
C ALA A 28 -13.75 -18.03 -5.86
N GLY A 29 -13.45 -17.06 -5.01
CA GLY A 29 -13.63 -15.65 -5.33
C GLY A 29 -12.98 -14.76 -4.30
N ASN A 30 -12.95 -13.47 -4.58
CA ASN A 30 -12.46 -12.45 -3.66
C ASN A 30 -13.56 -12.06 -2.65
N LEU A 31 -13.18 -11.31 -1.62
CA LEU A 31 -14.10 -10.92 -0.54
C LEU A 31 -15.23 -10.00 -1.03
N ASP A 32 -14.97 -9.16 -2.01
CA ASP A 32 -15.96 -8.32 -2.72
C ASP A 32 -17.05 -9.14 -3.41
N ALA A 33 -16.69 -10.26 -4.03
CA ALA A 33 -17.65 -11.19 -4.63
C ALA A 33 -18.61 -11.77 -3.57
N ILE A 34 -18.11 -12.01 -2.35
CA ILE A 34 -18.96 -12.48 -1.24
C ILE A 34 -19.90 -11.37 -0.76
N GLN A 35 -19.45 -10.12 -0.73
CA GLN A 35 -20.27 -8.96 -0.37
C GLN A 35 -21.42 -8.73 -1.37
N GLY A 36 -21.15 -8.97 -2.67
CA GLY A 36 -22.15 -8.91 -3.74
C GLY A 36 -23.08 -10.13 -3.83
N MET A 37 -22.83 -11.19 -3.05
CA MET A 37 -23.62 -12.41 -3.09
C MET A 37 -24.99 -12.22 -2.43
N HIS A 38 -26.04 -12.74 -3.07
CA HIS A 38 -27.40 -12.69 -2.51
C HIS A 38 -27.45 -13.38 -1.13
N PRO A 39 -28.03 -12.75 -0.09
CA PRO A 39 -28.03 -13.29 1.28
C PRO A 39 -28.59 -14.70 1.42
N ALA A 40 -29.66 -15.04 0.66
CA ALA A 40 -30.25 -16.38 0.68
C ALA A 40 -29.30 -17.45 0.15
N LEU A 41 -28.48 -17.14 -0.87
CA LEU A 41 -27.46 -18.08 -1.37
C LEU A 41 -26.36 -18.28 -0.35
N ARG A 42 -25.88 -17.19 0.27
CA ARG A 42 -24.85 -17.26 1.31
C ARG A 42 -25.32 -18.05 2.54
N SER A 43 -26.59 -17.88 2.93
CA SER A 43 -27.18 -18.66 4.03
C SER A 43 -27.20 -20.17 3.74
N ARG A 44 -27.52 -20.57 2.49
CA ARG A 44 -27.50 -21.98 2.08
C ARG A 44 -26.08 -22.55 2.05
N ILE A 45 -25.10 -21.79 1.52
CA ILE A 45 -23.70 -22.22 1.54
C ILE A 45 -23.24 -22.48 2.97
N ARG A 46 -23.55 -21.59 3.91
CA ARG A 46 -23.21 -21.76 5.34
C ARG A 46 -23.92 -22.91 6.02
N GLY A 47 -25.17 -23.19 5.61
CA GLY A 47 -25.96 -24.26 6.21
C GLY A 47 -25.56 -25.65 5.75
N TYR A 48 -25.02 -25.81 4.54
CA TYR A 48 -24.75 -27.10 3.91
C TYR A 48 -23.33 -27.26 3.41
N GLY A 49 -22.46 -26.29 3.61
CA GLY A 49 -21.09 -26.29 3.11
C GLY A 49 -20.11 -25.60 4.05
N TYR A 50 -18.93 -25.30 3.51
CA TYR A 50 -17.81 -24.71 4.25
C TYR A 50 -17.34 -23.44 3.55
N GLU A 51 -17.12 -22.38 4.32
CA GLU A 51 -16.40 -21.17 3.85
C GLU A 51 -14.95 -21.30 4.31
N VAL A 52 -14.00 -21.28 3.37
CA VAL A 52 -12.58 -21.39 3.67
C VAL A 52 -11.87 -20.11 3.28
N TYR A 53 -11.24 -19.44 4.26
CA TYR A 53 -10.41 -18.28 4.00
C TYR A 53 -9.02 -18.73 3.51
N VAL A 54 -8.66 -18.28 2.30
CA VAL A 54 -7.34 -18.55 1.71
C VAL A 54 -6.39 -17.40 2.06
N ASN A 55 -5.30 -17.73 2.75
CA ASN A 55 -4.30 -16.73 3.13
C ASN A 55 -3.62 -16.12 1.90
N SER A 56 -3.35 -14.82 1.95
CA SER A 56 -2.57 -14.11 0.92
C SER A 56 -1.05 -14.22 1.13
N GLU A 57 -0.62 -14.78 2.26
CA GLU A 57 0.78 -14.93 2.64
C GLU A 57 1.04 -16.24 3.38
N MET A 58 2.28 -16.69 3.36
CA MET A 58 2.74 -17.88 4.09
C MET A 58 4.04 -17.58 4.87
N PRO A 59 4.36 -18.31 5.96
CA PRO A 59 5.63 -18.17 6.67
C PRO A 59 6.84 -18.41 5.75
N ASP A 60 7.88 -17.60 5.88
CA ASP A 60 9.13 -17.75 5.15
C ASP A 60 9.99 -18.84 5.79
N THR A 61 9.74 -20.07 5.42
CA THR A 61 10.48 -21.27 5.86
C THR A 61 11.18 -21.94 4.69
N SER A 62 12.21 -22.73 4.94
CA SER A 62 12.91 -23.52 3.90
C SER A 62 11.94 -24.41 3.11
N ARG A 63 10.90 -24.95 3.76
CA ARG A 63 9.86 -25.75 3.10
C ARG A 63 9.03 -24.89 2.13
N ASN A 64 8.61 -23.70 2.55
CA ASN A 64 7.78 -22.83 1.75
C ASN A 64 8.57 -22.14 0.62
N ARG A 65 9.86 -21.82 0.85
CA ARG A 65 10.77 -21.40 -0.23
C ARG A 65 10.88 -22.46 -1.31
N ARG A 66 11.05 -23.75 -0.93
CA ARG A 66 11.07 -24.86 -1.91
C ARG A 66 9.76 -24.98 -2.69
N ARG A 67 8.60 -24.73 -2.07
CA ARG A 67 7.31 -24.71 -2.78
C ARG A 67 7.25 -23.59 -3.81
N LEU A 68 7.74 -22.41 -3.46
CA LEU A 68 7.78 -21.27 -4.38
C LEU A 68 8.77 -21.49 -5.53
N ILE A 69 9.91 -22.14 -5.27
CA ILE A 69 10.85 -22.54 -6.33
C ILE A 69 10.19 -23.54 -7.30
N ARG A 70 9.42 -24.52 -6.78
CA ARG A 70 8.65 -25.42 -7.63
C ARG A 70 7.60 -24.69 -8.46
N PHE A 71 6.95 -23.68 -7.88
CA PHE A 71 6.01 -22.82 -8.62
C PHE A 71 6.72 -22.09 -9.77
N ILE A 72 7.91 -21.51 -9.55
CA ILE A 72 8.70 -20.87 -10.61
C ILE A 72 9.01 -21.89 -11.72
N ALA A 73 9.47 -23.09 -11.38
CA ALA A 73 9.72 -24.14 -12.35
C ALA A 73 8.47 -24.55 -13.13
N GLN A 74 7.31 -24.62 -12.48
CA GLN A 74 6.04 -24.91 -13.15
C GLN A 74 5.62 -23.80 -14.12
N GLU A 75 5.82 -22.53 -13.77
CA GLU A 75 5.52 -21.41 -14.68
C GLU A 75 6.45 -21.44 -15.92
N VAL A 76 7.73 -21.76 -15.75
CA VAL A 76 8.68 -21.93 -16.85
C VAL A 76 8.25 -23.08 -17.77
N LEU A 77 7.92 -24.24 -17.20
CA LEU A 77 7.49 -25.41 -17.98
C LEU A 77 6.14 -25.19 -18.70
N ARG A 78 5.23 -24.44 -18.07
CA ARG A 78 3.93 -24.12 -18.67
C ARG A 78 4.04 -23.30 -19.95
N ASP A 79 5.02 -22.42 -20.02
CA ASP A 79 5.25 -21.59 -21.22
C ASP A 79 6.02 -22.35 -22.31
N GLN A 80 6.63 -23.51 -22.01
CA GLN A 80 7.25 -24.39 -23.02
C GLN A 80 6.22 -25.02 -23.98
N ASP A 81 4.98 -25.17 -23.54
CA ASP A 81 3.86 -25.62 -24.40
C ASP A 81 3.30 -24.51 -25.31
N THR A 82 3.83 -23.30 -25.21
CA THR A 82 3.44 -22.14 -26.03
C THR A 82 4.53 -21.84 -27.07
N VAL A 83 4.25 -20.93 -28.01
CA VAL A 83 5.11 -20.57 -29.15
C VAL A 83 6.50 -20.05 -28.76
N ARG A 84 6.76 -19.75 -27.48
CA ARG A 84 8.05 -19.27 -26.98
C ARG A 84 8.48 -20.06 -25.74
N GLU A 85 9.60 -20.75 -25.86
CA GLU A 85 10.30 -21.35 -24.73
C GLU A 85 11.09 -20.28 -23.99
N ILE A 86 10.77 -20.05 -22.70
CA ILE A 86 11.57 -19.17 -21.86
C ILE A 86 12.72 -19.95 -21.21
N PRO A 87 13.93 -19.35 -21.10
CA PRO A 87 15.10 -20.00 -20.52
C PRO A 87 14.90 -20.31 -19.03
N HIS A 88 15.52 -21.39 -18.58
CA HIS A 88 15.53 -21.74 -17.17
C HIS A 88 16.14 -20.64 -16.29
N PHE A 89 15.60 -20.49 -15.09
CA PHE A 89 16.05 -19.50 -14.10
C PHE A 89 17.30 -19.99 -13.36
N ASN A 90 18.36 -19.22 -13.37
CA ASN A 90 19.53 -19.47 -12.56
C ASN A 90 19.27 -19.15 -11.05
N LYS A 91 20.20 -19.51 -10.19
CA LYS A 91 20.08 -19.32 -8.74
C LYS A 91 19.85 -17.86 -8.35
N SER A 92 20.47 -16.91 -9.04
CA SER A 92 20.34 -15.48 -8.75
C SER A 92 18.94 -14.97 -9.09
N ALA A 93 18.37 -15.38 -10.22
CA ALA A 93 17.00 -15.06 -10.61
C ALA A 93 15.97 -15.62 -9.65
N VAL A 94 16.11 -16.90 -9.27
CA VAL A 94 15.23 -17.53 -8.27
C VAL A 94 15.30 -16.78 -6.94
N SER A 95 16.50 -16.42 -6.48
CA SER A 95 16.68 -15.63 -5.26
C SER A 95 15.98 -14.27 -5.34
N MET A 96 16.01 -13.63 -6.51
CA MET A 96 15.33 -12.34 -6.74
C MET A 96 13.80 -12.49 -6.70
N ILE A 97 13.23 -13.55 -7.29
CA ILE A 97 11.78 -13.83 -7.18
C ILE A 97 11.38 -14.11 -5.73
N LEU A 98 12.19 -14.82 -4.96
CA LEU A 98 11.93 -15.04 -3.52
C LEU A 98 11.94 -13.72 -2.73
N ARG A 99 12.89 -12.82 -3.02
CA ARG A 99 12.92 -11.46 -2.43
C ARG A 99 11.69 -10.65 -2.82
N GLU A 100 11.25 -10.76 -4.07
CA GLU A 100 10.03 -10.09 -4.51
C GLU A 100 8.78 -10.64 -3.80
N ALA A 101 8.72 -11.95 -3.55
CA ALA A 101 7.65 -12.53 -2.74
C ALA A 101 7.67 -12.04 -1.28
N GLN A 102 8.86 -11.84 -0.69
CA GLN A 102 9.00 -11.22 0.64
C GLN A 102 8.55 -9.76 0.62
N ARG A 103 8.99 -8.98 -0.38
CA ARG A 103 8.61 -7.57 -0.56
C ARG A 103 7.09 -7.40 -0.67
N ARG A 104 6.43 -8.23 -1.50
CA ARG A 104 4.97 -8.21 -1.70
C ARG A 104 4.18 -8.68 -0.50
N ALA A 105 4.74 -9.47 0.39
CA ALA A 105 4.10 -9.84 1.65
C ALA A 105 3.99 -8.64 2.60
N GLY A 106 4.88 -7.64 2.50
CA GLY A 106 4.86 -6.43 3.32
C GLY A 106 5.09 -6.67 4.82
N ARG A 107 5.45 -7.90 5.22
CA ARG A 107 5.67 -8.32 6.60
C ARG A 107 6.91 -9.20 6.68
N ARG A 108 7.74 -8.95 7.70
CA ARG A 108 8.94 -9.74 7.96
C ARG A 108 8.60 -11.22 8.18
N GLY A 109 9.40 -12.10 7.63
CA GLY A 109 9.23 -13.55 7.80
C GLY A 109 8.05 -14.15 7.05
N LYS A 110 7.49 -13.42 6.06
CA LYS A 110 6.39 -13.87 5.22
C LYS A 110 6.76 -13.85 3.73
N LEU A 111 6.09 -14.73 2.99
CA LEU A 111 6.14 -14.79 1.52
C LEU A 111 4.73 -14.59 0.98
N SER A 112 4.58 -13.79 -0.05
CA SER A 112 3.30 -13.56 -0.72
C SER A 112 2.83 -14.82 -1.46
N LEU A 113 1.54 -15.07 -1.41
CA LEU A 113 0.83 -16.10 -2.18
C LEU A 113 0.06 -15.51 -3.38
N ARG A 114 0.35 -14.27 -3.77
CA ARG A 114 -0.17 -13.67 -5.00
C ARG A 114 0.52 -14.27 -6.22
N LEU A 115 0.25 -15.54 -6.45
CA LEU A 115 0.95 -16.36 -7.44
C LEU A 115 0.73 -15.87 -8.88
N ARG A 116 -0.43 -15.27 -9.19
CA ARG A 116 -0.69 -14.69 -10.51
C ARG A 116 0.31 -13.58 -10.85
N GLU A 117 0.56 -12.69 -9.90
CA GLU A 117 1.50 -11.57 -10.09
C GLU A 117 2.95 -12.06 -10.14
N LEU A 118 3.31 -13.03 -9.29
CA LEU A 118 4.65 -13.63 -9.32
C LEU A 118 4.89 -14.42 -10.61
N GLY A 119 3.88 -15.14 -11.11
CA GLY A 119 3.95 -15.85 -12.40
C GLY A 119 4.07 -14.88 -13.58
N GLY A 120 3.36 -13.75 -13.53
CA GLY A 120 3.55 -12.67 -14.50
C GLY A 120 4.98 -12.14 -14.54
N LEU A 121 5.58 -11.94 -13.36
CA LEU A 121 6.98 -11.52 -13.25
C LEU A 121 7.96 -12.58 -13.81
N VAL A 122 7.68 -13.86 -13.54
CA VAL A 122 8.48 -14.98 -14.11
C VAL A 122 8.43 -14.95 -15.64
N ARG A 123 7.24 -14.84 -16.24
CA ARG A 123 7.10 -14.80 -17.71
C ARG A 123 7.81 -13.61 -18.32
N ILE A 124 7.60 -12.40 -17.85
CA ILE A 124 8.26 -11.20 -18.36
C ILE A 124 9.78 -11.30 -18.23
N ALA A 125 10.30 -11.84 -17.12
CA ALA A 125 11.73 -12.04 -16.96
C ALA A 125 12.29 -13.08 -17.94
N GLY A 126 11.53 -14.12 -18.25
CA GLY A 126 11.82 -15.09 -19.28
C GLY A 126 11.84 -14.47 -20.67
N ASP A 127 10.84 -13.66 -21.03
CA ASP A 127 10.79 -12.93 -22.30
C ASP A 127 12.01 -12.02 -22.51
N LEU A 128 12.39 -11.25 -21.46
CA LEU A 128 13.60 -10.42 -21.51
C LEU A 128 14.87 -11.24 -21.71
N ALA A 129 14.94 -12.44 -21.14
CA ALA A 129 16.08 -13.33 -21.35
C ALA A 129 16.12 -13.86 -22.81
N VAL A 130 14.95 -14.18 -23.39
CA VAL A 130 14.85 -14.55 -24.81
C VAL A 130 15.27 -13.40 -25.70
N GLU A 131 14.79 -12.17 -25.47
CA GLU A 131 15.17 -10.98 -26.25
C GLU A 131 16.67 -10.69 -26.19
N ALA A 132 17.29 -10.95 -25.03
CA ALA A 132 18.73 -10.79 -24.83
C ALA A 132 19.55 -11.97 -25.41
N GLY A 133 18.94 -13.00 -25.97
CA GLY A 133 19.61 -14.22 -26.43
C GLY A 133 20.32 -14.98 -25.31
N ALA A 134 19.88 -14.85 -24.07
CA ALA A 134 20.51 -15.44 -22.89
C ALA A 134 20.15 -16.92 -22.72
N SER A 135 21.14 -17.77 -22.39
CA SER A 135 20.93 -19.20 -22.13
C SER A 135 20.16 -19.47 -20.81
N PHE A 136 20.13 -18.49 -19.88
CA PHE A 136 19.46 -18.58 -18.60
C PHE A 136 18.85 -17.22 -18.22
N THR A 137 17.69 -17.25 -17.56
CA THR A 137 17.14 -16.06 -16.94
C THR A 137 17.95 -15.69 -15.68
N SER A 138 18.47 -14.47 -15.61
CA SER A 138 19.31 -13.93 -14.54
C SER A 138 18.54 -12.99 -13.60
N ALA A 139 19.19 -12.56 -12.51
CA ALA A 139 18.64 -11.54 -11.61
C ALA A 139 18.37 -10.20 -12.34
N GLU A 140 19.17 -9.83 -13.33
CA GLU A 140 19.00 -8.61 -14.11
C GLU A 140 17.71 -8.64 -14.93
N HIS A 141 17.39 -9.78 -15.55
CA HIS A 141 16.12 -9.97 -16.26
C HIS A 141 14.93 -9.85 -15.31
N VAL A 142 15.02 -10.39 -14.07
CA VAL A 142 13.98 -10.23 -13.06
C VAL A 142 13.81 -8.77 -12.61
N LEU A 143 14.93 -8.03 -12.46
CA LEU A 143 14.87 -6.61 -12.14
C LEU A 143 14.27 -5.78 -13.28
N GLY A 144 14.64 -6.06 -14.52
CA GLY A 144 14.05 -5.47 -15.72
C GLY A 144 12.54 -5.74 -15.79
N ALA A 145 12.15 -7.00 -15.61
CA ALA A 145 10.74 -7.41 -15.57
C ALA A 145 9.94 -6.68 -14.48
N ARG A 146 10.51 -6.49 -13.30
CA ARG A 146 9.88 -5.73 -12.20
C ARG A 146 9.60 -4.28 -12.60
N ASN A 147 10.48 -3.66 -13.39
CA ASN A 147 10.30 -2.29 -13.85
C ASN A 147 9.21 -2.19 -14.93
N ILE A 148 9.12 -3.17 -15.82
CA ILE A 148 8.09 -3.23 -16.87
C ILE A 148 6.73 -3.60 -16.29
N ALA A 149 6.67 -4.54 -15.34
CA ALA A 149 5.45 -5.05 -14.74
C ALA A 149 4.91 -4.16 -13.58
N LYS A 150 5.27 -2.87 -13.56
CA LYS A 150 4.73 -1.95 -12.56
C LYS A 150 3.22 -1.78 -12.75
N PRO A 151 2.40 -1.91 -11.68
CA PRO A 151 0.99 -1.55 -11.72
C PRO A 151 0.80 -0.10 -12.16
N LEU A 152 -0.36 0.22 -12.74
CA LEU A 152 -0.66 1.58 -13.21
C LEU A 152 -0.55 2.62 -12.09
N GLU A 153 -1.03 2.27 -10.91
CA GLU A 153 -0.95 3.11 -9.71
C GLU A 153 0.48 3.47 -9.35
N GLN A 154 1.39 2.49 -9.47
CA GLN A 154 2.82 2.71 -9.26
C GLN A 154 3.42 3.64 -10.32
N GLN A 155 3.02 3.49 -11.57
CA GLN A 155 3.47 4.37 -12.67
C GLN A 155 2.98 5.79 -12.47
N VAL A 156 1.72 5.97 -12.02
CA VAL A 156 1.16 7.28 -11.66
C VAL A 156 1.92 7.90 -10.50
N ALA A 157 2.18 7.13 -9.44
CA ALA A 157 2.97 7.60 -8.30
C ALA A 157 4.38 8.03 -8.70
N ASP A 158 5.06 7.24 -9.55
CA ASP A 158 6.39 7.57 -10.06
C ASP A 158 6.38 8.91 -10.81
N ARG A 159 5.41 9.12 -11.71
CA ARG A 159 5.26 10.40 -12.44
C ARG A 159 4.92 11.58 -11.53
N MET A 160 4.14 11.34 -10.46
CA MET A 160 3.88 12.39 -9.47
C MET A 160 5.16 12.81 -8.74
N ILE A 161 6.01 11.85 -8.37
CA ILE A 161 7.30 12.14 -7.74
C ILE A 161 8.19 12.93 -8.68
N GLU A 162 8.33 12.52 -9.95
CA GLU A 162 9.10 13.23 -10.97
C GLU A 162 8.64 14.68 -11.13
N ARG A 163 7.33 14.91 -11.35
CA ARG A 163 6.78 16.27 -11.46
C ARG A 163 7.06 17.14 -10.25
N ARG A 164 6.96 16.58 -9.05
CA ARG A 164 7.24 17.34 -7.81
C ARG A 164 8.71 17.69 -7.67
N GLN A 165 9.61 16.82 -8.14
CA GLN A 165 11.02 17.13 -8.20
C GLN A 165 11.29 18.25 -9.21
N ASP A 166 10.69 18.22 -10.39
CA ASP A 166 10.82 19.24 -11.43
C ASP A 166 10.34 20.61 -10.95
N TYR A 167 9.26 20.65 -10.17
CA TYR A 167 8.75 21.92 -9.59
C TYR A 167 9.39 22.32 -8.26
N ALA A 168 10.47 21.63 -7.84
CA ALA A 168 11.13 21.84 -6.54
C ALA A 168 10.18 21.83 -5.33
N MET A 169 9.04 21.13 -5.44
CA MET A 169 8.07 20.98 -4.35
C MET A 169 8.57 20.00 -3.28
N LEU A 170 9.44 19.07 -3.66
CA LEU A 170 10.09 18.13 -2.75
C LEU A 170 11.41 18.73 -2.26
N VAL A 171 11.45 19.05 -0.99
CA VAL A 171 12.68 19.48 -0.32
C VAL A 171 13.28 18.28 0.39
N ASN A 172 14.46 17.85 -0.04
CA ASN A 172 15.18 16.68 0.48
C ASN A 172 16.57 17.02 1.05
N SER A 173 16.80 18.32 1.33
CA SER A 173 18.06 18.82 1.91
C SER A 173 17.85 20.08 2.73
N GLY A 174 18.79 20.38 3.62
CA GLY A 174 18.70 21.51 4.54
C GLY A 174 17.71 21.27 5.69
N GLU A 175 17.35 22.34 6.35
CA GLU A 175 16.46 22.34 7.52
C GLU A 175 15.34 23.35 7.36
N ARG A 176 14.15 23.06 7.89
CA ARG A 176 12.97 23.95 7.88
C ARG A 176 12.22 23.83 9.19
N VAL A 177 11.73 24.96 9.70
CA VAL A 177 10.80 25.01 10.83
C VAL A 177 9.40 24.80 10.31
N GLY A 178 8.58 24.01 11.01
CA GLY A 178 7.19 23.75 10.67
C GLY A 178 6.97 22.90 9.42
N ARG A 179 8.02 22.31 8.82
CA ARG A 179 7.87 21.45 7.63
C ARG A 179 8.48 20.07 7.85
N VAL A 180 7.72 19.03 7.53
CA VAL A 180 8.12 17.63 7.68
C VAL A 180 7.67 16.84 6.45
N ASN A 181 8.54 15.98 5.93
CA ASN A 181 8.19 15.08 4.84
C ASN A 181 7.45 13.86 5.39
N GLY A 182 6.17 13.74 5.06
CA GLY A 182 5.32 12.59 5.37
C GLY A 182 5.32 11.55 4.27
N LEU A 183 4.86 10.34 4.59
CA LEU A 183 4.73 9.23 3.65
C LEU A 183 3.30 8.69 3.66
N ALA A 184 2.68 8.60 2.50
CA ALA A 184 1.34 8.07 2.31
C ALA A 184 1.31 6.93 1.28
N VAL A 185 0.18 6.28 1.13
CA VAL A 185 -0.09 5.29 0.07
C VAL A 185 -1.25 5.76 -0.79
N LEU A 186 -1.15 5.52 -2.09
CA LEU A 186 -2.23 5.74 -3.05
C LEU A 186 -3.00 4.43 -3.24
N GLY A 187 -4.31 4.51 -3.43
CA GLY A 187 -5.14 3.35 -3.77
C GLY A 187 -5.64 2.52 -2.60
N ALA A 188 -5.46 2.95 -1.35
CA ALA A 188 -5.98 2.24 -0.18
C ALA A 188 -7.50 2.01 -0.23
N ASN A 189 -8.25 2.93 -0.86
CA ASN A 189 -9.71 2.89 -0.96
C ASN A 189 -10.23 2.26 -2.27
N SER A 190 -9.35 1.91 -3.22
CA SER A 190 -9.76 1.37 -4.53
C SER A 190 -9.88 -0.16 -4.58
N GLY A 191 -9.68 -0.87 -3.46
CA GLY A 191 -9.71 -2.34 -3.42
C GLY A 191 -8.55 -3.00 -4.18
N LEU A 192 -7.59 -2.21 -4.67
CA LEU A 192 -6.43 -2.68 -5.39
C LEU A 192 -5.37 -3.18 -4.39
N SER A 193 -4.79 -4.30 -4.71
CA SER A 193 -3.94 -5.07 -3.78
C SER A 193 -2.52 -4.53 -3.60
N ASP A 194 -2.09 -3.61 -4.46
CA ASP A 194 -0.75 -3.02 -4.41
C ASP A 194 -0.82 -1.53 -4.08
N PHE A 195 -0.31 -1.19 -2.90
CA PHE A 195 -0.19 0.20 -2.47
C PHE A 195 1.02 0.84 -3.15
N SER A 196 0.80 1.97 -3.81
CA SER A 196 1.86 2.82 -4.32
C SER A 196 2.17 3.91 -3.31
N GLY A 197 3.43 4.02 -2.91
CA GLY A 197 3.85 5.03 -1.95
C GLY A 197 4.06 6.39 -2.60
N ILE A 198 3.83 7.44 -1.81
CA ILE A 198 4.08 8.83 -2.18
C ILE A 198 4.64 9.60 -1.00
N MET A 199 5.54 10.57 -1.27
CA MET A 199 6.00 11.51 -0.26
C MET A 199 5.12 12.76 -0.28
N LEU A 200 4.61 13.17 0.88
CA LEU A 200 3.73 14.30 1.08
C LEU A 200 4.31 15.23 2.15
N PRO A 201 4.85 16.40 1.78
CA PRO A 201 5.24 17.38 2.77
C PRO A 201 4.03 17.90 3.55
N VAL A 202 4.19 18.02 4.85
CA VAL A 202 3.25 18.64 5.79
C VAL A 202 3.87 19.93 6.28
N GLU A 203 3.15 21.01 6.18
CA GLU A 203 3.53 22.33 6.70
C GLU A 203 2.59 22.76 7.81
N ALA A 204 3.16 23.28 8.89
CA ALA A 204 2.44 23.86 10.01
C ALA A 204 2.93 25.28 10.29
N LEU A 205 1.98 26.18 10.49
CA LEU A 205 2.20 27.54 10.97
C LEU A 205 1.40 27.72 12.27
N VAL A 206 2.06 28.24 13.28
CA VAL A 206 1.46 28.48 14.60
C VAL A 206 1.56 29.95 14.92
N THR A 207 0.43 30.58 15.23
CA THR A 207 0.34 31.99 15.62
C THR A 207 -0.43 32.13 16.92
N PRO A 208 -0.10 33.11 17.79
CA PRO A 208 -0.90 33.38 18.99
C PRO A 208 -2.37 33.67 18.65
N SER A 209 -3.30 33.03 19.37
CA SER A 209 -4.74 33.29 19.21
C SER A 209 -5.14 34.59 19.88
N GLN A 210 -5.97 35.37 19.20
CA GLN A 210 -6.56 36.60 19.78
C GLN A 210 -7.87 36.25 20.49
N GLY A 211 -7.89 36.33 21.81
CA GLY A 211 -9.14 36.25 22.60
C GLY A 211 -9.45 34.88 23.23
N GLY A 212 -8.50 33.94 23.32
CA GLY A 212 -8.65 32.66 24.01
C GLY A 212 -9.64 31.71 23.32
N GLY A 213 -9.13 30.79 22.57
CA GLY A 213 -9.89 29.80 21.80
C GLY A 213 -9.29 29.54 20.43
N GLY A 214 -8.01 29.14 20.43
CA GLY A 214 -7.25 28.85 19.23
C GLY A 214 -7.94 27.85 18.29
N LYS A 215 -7.86 28.09 17.01
CA LYS A 215 -8.51 27.28 15.99
C LYS A 215 -7.48 26.46 15.21
N ILE A 216 -7.90 25.26 14.85
CA ILE A 216 -7.09 24.41 13.96
C ILE A 216 -7.69 24.47 12.55
N HIS A 217 -6.89 24.98 11.62
CA HIS A 217 -7.23 25.09 10.21
C HIS A 217 -6.42 24.06 9.42
N ALA A 218 -7.06 23.01 8.94
CA ALA A 218 -6.43 21.99 8.12
C ALA A 218 -6.90 22.12 6.66
N THR A 219 -5.94 22.23 5.73
CA THR A 219 -6.18 22.39 4.30
C THR A 219 -5.41 21.32 3.50
N GLY A 220 -5.72 21.16 2.20
CA GLY A 220 -5.05 20.19 1.35
C GLY A 220 -5.79 18.87 1.17
N GLY A 221 -7.14 18.87 1.16
CA GLY A 221 -7.95 17.70 0.84
C GLY A 221 -7.92 16.61 1.93
N LEU A 222 -7.76 17.02 3.18
CA LEU A 222 -7.77 16.09 4.33
C LEU A 222 -9.12 15.39 4.48
N SER A 223 -9.10 14.07 4.58
CA SER A 223 -10.25 13.28 5.00
C SER A 223 -10.64 13.58 6.46
N ASP A 224 -11.84 13.18 6.86
CA ASP A 224 -12.29 13.36 8.25
C ASP A 224 -11.40 12.63 9.26
N LEU A 225 -10.85 11.45 8.89
CA LEU A 225 -9.87 10.72 9.69
C LEU A 225 -8.58 11.53 9.95
N ALA A 226 -8.12 12.29 8.96
CA ALA A 226 -6.95 13.13 9.15
C ALA A 226 -7.25 14.34 10.03
N LYS A 227 -8.47 14.90 9.99
CA LYS A 227 -8.93 15.95 10.92
C LYS A 227 -9.03 15.43 12.35
N GLU A 228 -9.53 14.21 12.54
CA GLU A 228 -9.55 13.55 13.85
C GLU A 228 -8.12 13.34 14.37
N SER A 229 -7.18 12.97 13.50
CA SER A 229 -5.77 12.84 13.87
C SER A 229 -5.20 14.14 14.42
N VAL A 230 -5.55 15.28 13.86
CA VAL A 230 -5.11 16.60 14.38
C VAL A 230 -5.65 16.85 15.79
N THR A 231 -6.91 16.47 16.05
CA THR A 231 -7.50 16.60 17.39
C THR A 231 -6.78 15.68 18.41
N ASN A 232 -6.46 14.45 18.03
CA ASN A 232 -5.72 13.53 18.89
C ASN A 232 -4.29 14.01 19.17
N VAL A 233 -3.64 14.57 18.16
CA VAL A 233 -2.29 15.14 18.27
C VAL A 233 -2.25 16.31 19.24
N SER A 234 -3.30 17.10 19.34
CA SER A 234 -3.36 18.26 20.24
C SER A 234 -3.15 17.89 21.72
N ALA A 235 -3.76 16.78 22.17
CA ALA A 235 -3.57 16.27 23.52
C ALA A 235 -2.13 15.83 23.79
N VAL A 236 -1.48 15.22 22.79
CA VAL A 236 -0.09 14.78 22.89
C VAL A 236 0.87 15.96 22.91
N ILE A 237 0.64 16.99 22.10
CA ILE A 237 1.45 18.22 22.08
C ILE A 237 1.41 18.91 23.45
N LYS A 238 0.21 19.10 24.03
CA LYS A 238 0.06 19.68 25.37
C LYS A 238 0.86 18.88 26.41
N LYS A 239 0.81 17.56 26.34
CA LYS A 239 1.57 16.68 27.24
C LYS A 239 3.08 16.82 27.09
N LEU A 240 3.58 16.97 25.85
CA LEU A 240 5.02 17.00 25.55
C LEU A 240 5.63 18.39 25.77
N THR A 241 4.93 19.44 25.35
CA THR A 241 5.45 20.83 25.38
C THR A 241 5.00 21.63 26.57
N GLY A 242 3.97 21.18 27.28
CA GLY A 242 3.32 21.94 28.36
C GLY A 242 2.48 23.13 27.88
N LYS A 243 2.47 23.41 26.56
CA LYS A 243 1.70 24.52 25.97
C LYS A 243 0.28 24.09 25.65
N ASP A 244 -0.71 24.95 25.93
CA ASP A 244 -2.08 24.71 25.54
C ASP A 244 -2.27 25.13 24.08
N ILE A 245 -2.69 24.18 23.25
CA ILE A 245 -2.97 24.46 21.85
C ILE A 245 -4.11 25.50 21.67
N SER A 246 -5.01 25.57 22.62
CA SER A 246 -6.09 26.57 22.62
C SER A 246 -5.61 28.02 22.69
N ASP A 247 -4.34 28.26 23.04
CA ASP A 247 -3.72 29.58 23.04
C ASP A 247 -3.18 29.99 21.66
N TYR A 248 -3.27 29.10 20.68
CA TYR A 248 -2.67 29.28 19.34
C TYR A 248 -3.65 28.96 18.24
N ASP A 249 -3.58 29.75 17.15
CA ASP A 249 -4.17 29.39 15.86
C ASP A 249 -3.16 28.56 15.08
N ILE A 250 -3.55 27.34 14.71
CA ILE A 250 -2.70 26.37 14.04
C ILE A 250 -3.20 26.15 12.63
N HIS A 251 -2.36 26.45 11.65
CA HIS A 251 -2.64 26.17 10.24
C HIS A 251 -1.79 24.98 9.80
N ILE A 252 -2.44 23.96 9.23
CA ILE A 252 -1.78 22.75 8.70
C ILE A 252 -2.15 22.61 7.25
N GLN A 253 -1.14 22.42 6.42
CA GLN A 253 -1.32 22.17 5.01
C GLN A 253 -0.56 20.91 4.59
N PHE A 254 -1.25 20.03 3.87
CA PHE A 254 -0.60 19.04 3.03
C PHE A 254 -0.31 19.72 1.68
N VAL A 255 0.96 19.73 1.29
CA VAL A 255 1.41 20.44 0.08
C VAL A 255 1.01 19.67 -1.19
N ASP A 256 -0.15 18.98 -1.15
CA ASP A 256 -0.74 18.34 -2.32
C ASP A 256 -2.26 18.17 -2.16
N THR A 257 -2.94 18.21 -3.30
CA THR A 257 -4.41 18.17 -3.40
C THR A 257 -4.97 16.73 -3.51
N HIS A 258 -4.13 15.70 -3.60
CA HIS A 258 -4.58 14.31 -3.61
C HIS A 258 -4.86 13.88 -2.17
N GLY A 259 -6.12 13.72 -1.82
CA GLY A 259 -6.59 13.40 -0.48
C GLY A 259 -5.75 12.35 0.23
N VAL A 260 -5.25 12.68 1.41
CA VAL A 260 -4.60 11.74 2.32
C VAL A 260 -5.68 11.05 3.11
N ASP A 261 -5.75 9.74 3.01
CA ASP A 261 -6.65 8.93 3.80
C ASP A 261 -5.89 8.15 4.86
N GLY A 262 -6.43 8.18 6.07
CA GLY A 262 -5.90 7.45 7.22
C GLY A 262 -5.06 8.27 8.21
N ASP A 263 -4.86 7.66 9.37
CA ASP A 263 -4.21 8.24 10.55
C ASP A 263 -2.67 8.14 10.51
N SER A 264 -2.11 7.51 9.47
CA SER A 264 -0.67 7.25 9.36
C SER A 264 0.21 8.49 9.18
N ALA A 265 -0.41 9.67 9.00
CA ALA A 265 0.26 10.96 8.96
C ALA A 265 0.32 11.67 10.32
N SER A 266 -0.32 11.15 11.36
CA SER A 266 -0.47 11.84 12.65
C SER A 266 0.86 12.16 13.33
N ILE A 267 1.87 11.29 13.24
CA ILE A 267 3.21 11.60 13.76
C ILE A 267 3.88 12.75 12.97
N THR A 268 3.67 12.81 11.66
CA THR A 268 4.20 13.88 10.80
C THR A 268 3.56 15.21 11.14
N ILE A 269 2.24 15.23 11.33
CA ILE A 269 1.46 16.39 11.76
C ILE A 269 1.96 16.89 13.13
N ALA A 270 2.06 15.99 14.11
CA ALA A 270 2.55 16.31 15.45
C ALA A 270 3.94 16.94 15.41
N THR A 271 4.85 16.35 14.64
CA THR A 271 6.22 16.85 14.50
C THR A 271 6.27 18.22 13.84
N ALA A 272 5.45 18.47 12.81
CA ALA A 272 5.38 19.77 12.15
C ALA A 272 4.86 20.86 13.09
N ILE A 273 3.81 20.58 13.85
CA ILE A 273 3.24 21.52 14.84
C ILE A 273 4.25 21.81 15.94
N ILE A 274 4.89 20.77 16.53
CA ILE A 274 5.90 20.96 17.59
C ILE A 274 7.08 21.76 17.05
N SER A 275 7.54 21.47 15.85
CA SER A 275 8.61 22.23 15.19
C SER A 275 8.26 23.71 15.05
N ALA A 276 7.03 24.03 14.59
CA ALA A 276 6.56 25.41 14.46
C ALA A 276 6.39 26.07 15.83
N LEU A 277 5.82 25.38 16.82
CA LEU A 277 5.53 25.88 18.16
C LEU A 277 6.80 26.18 18.97
N GLU A 278 7.81 25.33 18.83
CA GLU A 278 9.09 25.43 19.57
C GLU A 278 10.20 26.06 18.73
N ASN A 279 9.92 26.45 17.48
CA ASN A 279 10.89 26.97 16.52
C ASN A 279 12.10 26.04 16.34
N ILE A 280 11.88 24.73 16.31
CA ILE A 280 12.91 23.72 16.13
C ILE A 280 12.98 23.31 14.66
N PRO A 281 14.12 23.51 13.97
CA PRO A 281 14.24 23.14 12.57
C PRO A 281 14.29 21.62 12.40
N ILE A 282 13.65 21.12 11.35
CA ILE A 282 13.61 19.70 10.99
C ILE A 282 14.42 19.49 9.72
N ARG A 283 15.28 18.47 9.74
CA ARG A 283 16.05 18.04 8.58
C ARG A 283 15.12 17.58 7.46
N GLN A 284 15.34 18.06 6.25
CA GLN A 284 14.50 17.75 5.09
C GLN A 284 14.98 16.51 4.32
N ASP A 285 16.16 15.97 4.60
CA ASP A 285 16.61 14.67 4.10
C ASP A 285 16.02 13.48 4.89
N LEU A 286 15.01 13.76 5.75
CA LEU A 286 14.27 12.82 6.56
C LEU A 286 12.81 12.78 6.13
N ALA A 287 12.22 11.59 6.06
CA ALA A 287 10.78 11.38 5.93
C ALA A 287 10.27 10.47 7.04
N MET A 288 9.00 10.63 7.43
CA MET A 288 8.41 9.84 8.49
C MET A 288 6.98 9.40 8.20
N THR A 289 6.57 8.35 8.89
CA THR A 289 5.18 7.87 8.89
C THR A 289 4.90 7.12 10.18
N GLY A 290 3.68 7.20 10.66
CA GLY A 290 3.23 6.53 11.87
C GLY A 290 1.88 7.06 12.32
N SER A 291 1.07 6.19 12.90
CA SER A 291 -0.15 6.59 13.60
C SER A 291 0.19 6.94 15.05
N LEU A 292 -0.42 7.98 15.58
CA LEU A 292 -0.18 8.45 16.94
C LEU A 292 -1.45 8.27 17.78
N SER A 293 -1.37 7.47 18.83
CA SER A 293 -2.46 7.31 19.78
C SER A 293 -2.65 8.57 20.65
N VAL A 294 -3.81 8.73 21.24
CA VAL A 294 -4.10 9.82 22.21
C VAL A 294 -3.16 9.83 23.43
N ARG A 295 -2.48 8.72 23.70
CA ARG A 295 -1.49 8.61 24.79
C ARG A 295 -0.07 9.01 24.34
N GLY A 296 0.15 9.22 23.05
CA GLY A 296 1.46 9.52 22.44
C GLY A 296 2.25 8.27 22.04
N GLU A 297 1.61 7.11 21.94
CA GLU A 297 2.26 5.89 21.45
C GLU A 297 2.21 5.84 19.92
N VAL A 298 3.33 5.45 19.30
CA VAL A 298 3.41 5.30 17.86
C VAL A 298 2.95 3.90 17.47
N LEU A 299 1.83 3.82 16.75
CA LEU A 299 1.19 2.60 16.32
C LEU A 299 1.69 2.16 14.94
N PRO A 300 1.65 0.85 14.62
CA PRO A 300 2.00 0.32 13.32
C PRO A 300 1.05 0.81 12.23
N ILE A 301 1.58 0.89 11.00
CA ILE A 301 0.85 1.38 9.83
C ILE A 301 0.90 0.39 8.67
N GLY A 302 -0.01 0.54 7.71
CA GLY A 302 -0.01 -0.22 6.46
C GLY A 302 0.92 0.36 5.39
N GLY A 303 1.26 -0.46 4.39
CA GLY A 303 1.98 -0.03 3.18
C GLY A 303 3.42 0.44 3.41
N VAL A 304 4.11 -0.03 4.45
CA VAL A 304 5.46 0.42 4.85
C VAL A 304 6.46 0.26 3.71
N THR A 305 6.45 -0.87 3.01
CA THR A 305 7.36 -1.13 1.89
C THR A 305 7.21 -0.08 0.79
N ALA A 306 5.96 0.21 0.36
CA ALA A 306 5.68 1.21 -0.65
C ALA A 306 6.09 2.62 -0.21
N LYS A 307 5.87 2.96 1.06
CA LYS A 307 6.29 4.24 1.66
C LYS A 307 7.80 4.41 1.66
N ILE A 308 8.55 3.38 2.06
CA ILE A 308 10.02 3.39 2.04
C ILE A 308 10.54 3.54 0.61
N GLU A 309 9.97 2.82 -0.35
CA GLU A 309 10.35 2.93 -1.77
C GLU A 309 10.07 4.34 -2.33
N ALA A 310 8.96 4.96 -1.94
CA ALA A 310 8.64 6.34 -2.34
C ALA A 310 9.63 7.35 -1.74
N ALA A 311 9.98 7.21 -0.47
CA ALA A 311 10.97 8.06 0.19
C ALA A 311 12.35 7.95 -0.50
N ALA A 312 12.79 6.73 -0.80
CA ALA A 312 14.06 6.50 -1.52
C ALA A 312 14.06 7.16 -2.91
N ARG A 313 12.96 7.04 -3.66
CA ARG A 313 12.81 7.69 -4.98
C ARG A 313 12.77 9.22 -4.89
N SER A 314 12.25 9.76 -3.79
CA SER A 314 12.22 11.20 -3.52
C SER A 314 13.58 11.75 -3.07
N GLY A 315 14.60 10.91 -2.92
CA GLY A 315 15.96 11.31 -2.58
C GLY A 315 16.21 11.57 -1.09
N VAL A 316 15.29 11.20 -0.18
CA VAL A 316 15.54 11.29 1.26
C VAL A 316 16.50 10.19 1.73
N LYS A 317 17.31 10.52 2.73
CA LYS A 317 18.38 9.63 3.26
C LYS A 317 17.95 8.85 4.50
N THR A 318 17.02 9.41 5.27
CA THR A 318 16.60 8.86 6.56
C THR A 318 15.09 8.66 6.56
N ILE A 319 14.63 7.48 6.98
CA ILE A 319 13.21 7.18 7.09
C ILE A 319 12.89 6.73 8.51
N VAL A 320 11.92 7.38 9.13
CA VAL A 320 11.41 7.05 10.46
C VAL A 320 10.09 6.30 10.31
N VAL A 321 10.05 5.07 10.82
CA VAL A 321 8.88 4.20 10.78
C VAL A 321 8.59 3.65 12.18
N PRO A 322 7.34 3.25 12.48
CA PRO A 322 7.01 2.65 13.77
C PRO A 322 7.85 1.39 14.04
N ARG A 323 8.35 1.25 15.27
CA ARG A 323 9.14 0.08 15.68
C ARG A 323 8.39 -1.24 15.44
N ALA A 324 7.08 -1.24 15.65
CA ALA A 324 6.24 -2.42 15.42
C ALA A 324 6.20 -2.88 13.95
N ASN A 325 6.50 -2.02 12.99
CA ASN A 325 6.61 -2.39 11.58
C ASN A 325 7.97 -3.01 11.21
N MET A 326 8.95 -2.98 12.10
CA MET A 326 10.27 -3.58 11.89
C MET A 326 10.34 -5.04 12.34
N GLN A 327 9.28 -5.55 12.99
CA GLN A 327 9.19 -6.93 13.52
C GLN A 327 8.70 -7.94 12.48
#